data_b4772849a5a3a7b0f900b845671ff28c
#
_entry.id   b4772849a5a3a7b0f900b845671ff28c
#
_cell.length_a   1.000
_cell.length_b   1.000
_cell.length_c   1.000
_cell.angle_alpha   90.00
_cell.angle_beta   90.00
_cell.angle_gamma   90.00
#
_symmetry.space_group_name_H-M   'P 1'
#
loop_
_entity.id
_entity.type
_entity.pdbx_description
1 polymer ?
#
loop_
_entity_poly.entity_id
_entity_poly.type
_entity_poly.pdbx_seq_one_letter_code
_entity_poly.pdbx_strand_id
1 'polypeptide(L)'
;MTEVVAALIWEGGKFMICRRPARKARGLLWEFVGGKVEPGEAKEQALIRECREELAITVAVGSVFTEVTHVYPDLTIHLTLFNARIAEGTPQKLEHNDIRWITPAEIGEYEFCPADEEIL
;
A
#
# COMPACT_ATOMS: atom_id res chain seq x y z
N MET A 1 -7.11 10.18 14.83
CA MET A 1 -6.17 9.85 13.74
C MET A 1 -6.31 8.38 13.39
N THR A 2 -6.37 8.06 12.11
CA THR A 2 -6.52 6.69 11.64
C THR A 2 -5.16 6.06 11.38
N GLU A 3 -4.87 4.91 12.02
CA GLU A 3 -3.65 4.13 11.75
C GLU A 3 -3.83 3.31 10.49
N VAL A 4 -2.90 3.48 9.55
CA VAL A 4 -2.90 2.79 8.27
C VAL A 4 -1.52 2.18 8.04
N VAL A 5 -1.49 0.99 7.47
CA VAL A 5 -0.24 0.31 7.07
C VAL A 5 -0.26 0.09 5.57
N ALA A 6 0.92 0.08 4.98
CA ALA A 6 1.07 -0.22 3.56
C ALA A 6 2.38 -0.97 3.31
N ALA A 7 2.45 -1.67 2.20
CA ALA A 7 3.61 -2.47 1.82
C ALA A 7 4.27 -1.94 0.56
N LEU A 8 5.57 -1.69 0.67
CA LEU A 8 6.44 -1.48 -0.48
C LEU A 8 6.99 -2.87 -0.83
N ILE A 9 6.29 -3.55 -1.75
CA ILE A 9 6.60 -4.93 -2.11
C ILE A 9 7.64 -4.95 -3.23
N TRP A 10 8.81 -5.47 -2.94
CA TRP A 10 9.94 -5.51 -3.88
C TRP A 10 10.07 -6.84 -4.58
N GLU A 11 10.41 -6.78 -5.88
CA GLU A 11 10.76 -7.95 -6.67
C GLU A 11 11.62 -7.51 -7.87
N GLY A 12 12.85 -8.04 -7.94
CA GLY A 12 13.75 -7.75 -9.06
C GLY A 12 14.06 -6.28 -9.30
N GLY A 13 14.24 -5.49 -8.24
CA GLY A 13 14.53 -4.05 -8.36
C GLY A 13 13.32 -3.18 -8.67
N LYS A 14 12.14 -3.78 -8.72
CA LYS A 14 10.87 -3.08 -8.91
C LYS A 14 10.00 -3.23 -7.68
N PHE A 15 9.05 -2.32 -7.50
CA PHE A 15 8.06 -2.43 -6.44
C PHE A 15 6.65 -2.32 -7.01
N MET A 16 5.70 -2.88 -6.25
CA MET A 16 4.30 -2.94 -6.67
C MET A 16 3.57 -1.66 -6.32
N ILE A 17 2.79 -1.15 -7.27
CA ILE A 17 1.81 -0.11 -7.05
C ILE A 17 0.43 -0.59 -7.49
N CYS A 18 -0.61 -0.09 -6.83
CA CYS A 18 -1.99 -0.50 -7.07
C CYS A 18 -2.85 0.73 -7.36
N ARG A 19 -3.77 0.60 -8.31
CA ARG A 19 -4.66 1.69 -8.68
C ARG A 19 -6.01 1.52 -7.99
N ARG A 20 -6.45 2.55 -7.26
CA ARG A 20 -7.73 2.54 -6.57
C ARG A 20 -8.89 2.50 -7.57
N PRO A 21 -9.97 1.73 -7.29
CA PRO A 21 -11.14 1.74 -8.17
C PRO A 21 -11.81 3.11 -8.16
N ALA A 22 -12.47 3.45 -9.28
CA ALA A 22 -13.10 4.77 -9.47
C ALA A 22 -14.16 5.09 -8.41
N ARG A 23 -14.83 4.07 -7.84
CA ARG A 23 -15.91 4.25 -6.87
C ARG A 23 -15.43 4.69 -5.48
N LYS A 24 -14.15 4.55 -5.17
CA LYS A 24 -13.61 4.91 -3.86
C LYS A 24 -13.18 6.35 -3.82
N ALA A 25 -13.09 6.92 -2.60
CA ALA A 25 -12.44 8.20 -2.39
C ALA A 25 -11.03 8.13 -2.97
N ARG A 26 -10.57 9.20 -3.59
CA ARG A 26 -9.27 9.24 -4.27
C ARG A 26 -9.15 8.18 -5.36
N GLY A 27 -10.29 7.88 -6.04
CA GLY A 27 -10.38 6.85 -7.08
C GLY A 27 -9.45 7.12 -8.24
N LEU A 28 -8.96 6.03 -8.86
CA LEU A 28 -8.05 6.02 -10.00
C LEU A 28 -6.65 6.59 -9.71
N LEU A 29 -6.36 6.99 -8.47
CA LEU A 29 -5.00 7.31 -8.05
C LEU A 29 -4.26 6.03 -7.66
N TRP A 30 -2.95 6.07 -7.74
CA TRP A 30 -2.09 4.95 -7.39
C TRP A 30 -1.73 5.00 -5.90
N GLU A 31 -1.51 3.83 -5.32
CA GLU A 31 -1.17 3.69 -3.91
C GLU A 31 -0.34 2.43 -3.70
N PHE A 32 0.23 2.29 -2.50
CA PHE A 32 0.79 1.02 -2.05
C PHE A 32 -0.34 0.22 -1.40
N VAL A 33 -0.31 -1.12 -1.56
CA VAL A 33 -1.33 -1.98 -0.95
C VAL A 33 -1.31 -1.86 0.57
N GLY A 34 -2.46 -1.83 1.19
CA GLY A 34 -2.57 -1.76 2.64
C GLY A 34 -3.96 -1.38 3.09
N GLY A 35 -4.08 -0.95 4.32
CA GLY A 35 -5.35 -0.55 4.88
C GLY A 35 -5.26 -0.20 6.36
N LYS A 36 -6.42 -0.10 6.99
CA LYS A 36 -6.53 0.31 8.40
C LYS A 36 -6.10 -0.82 9.33
N VAL A 37 -5.42 -0.44 10.40
CA VAL A 37 -5.11 -1.33 11.52
C VAL A 37 -6.37 -1.43 12.37
N GLU A 38 -6.80 -2.66 12.67
CA GLU A 38 -7.97 -2.90 13.51
C GLU A 38 -7.60 -2.89 14.99
N PRO A 39 -8.57 -2.64 15.89
CA PRO A 39 -8.32 -2.63 17.33
C PRO A 39 -7.69 -3.95 17.80
N GLY A 40 -6.60 -3.87 18.55
CA GLY A 40 -5.90 -5.03 19.07
C GLY A 40 -4.99 -5.74 18.08
N GLU A 41 -4.93 -5.26 16.85
CA GLU A 41 -4.09 -5.84 15.80
C GLU A 41 -2.73 -5.15 15.76
N ALA A 42 -1.64 -5.92 15.62
CA ALA A 42 -0.32 -5.35 15.39
C ALA A 42 -0.24 -4.85 13.93
N LYS A 43 0.60 -3.85 13.68
CA LYS A 43 0.75 -3.28 12.33
C LYS A 43 1.14 -4.32 11.29
N GLU A 44 2.09 -5.19 11.61
CA GLU A 44 2.54 -6.27 10.72
C GLU A 44 1.42 -7.25 10.41
N GLN A 45 0.60 -7.59 11.41
CA GLN A 45 -0.55 -8.48 11.23
C GLN A 45 -1.60 -7.84 10.31
N ALA A 46 -1.85 -6.54 10.51
CA ALA A 46 -2.76 -5.79 9.66
C ALA A 46 -2.31 -5.82 8.20
N LEU A 47 -1.01 -5.62 7.96
CA LEU A 47 -0.46 -5.61 6.62
C LEU A 47 -0.60 -6.98 5.96
N ILE A 48 -0.28 -8.07 6.68
CA ILE A 48 -0.43 -9.43 6.17
C ILE A 48 -1.89 -9.70 5.81
N ARG A 49 -2.82 -9.31 6.67
CA ARG A 49 -4.26 -9.47 6.43
C ARG A 49 -4.71 -8.70 5.19
N GLU A 50 -4.35 -7.44 5.09
CA GLU A 50 -4.74 -6.58 3.97
C GLU A 50 -4.21 -7.10 2.63
N CYS A 51 -2.96 -7.54 2.60
CA CYS A 51 -2.37 -8.10 1.37
C CYS A 51 -3.08 -9.39 0.95
N ARG A 52 -3.51 -10.20 1.91
CA ARG A 52 -4.26 -11.43 1.61
C ARG A 52 -5.65 -11.09 1.09
N GLU A 53 -6.33 -10.14 1.72
CA GLU A 53 -7.69 -9.73 1.30
C GLU A 53 -7.70 -9.05 -0.06
N GLU A 54 -6.72 -8.19 -0.34
CA GLU A 54 -6.74 -7.37 -1.55
C GLU A 54 -6.01 -8.00 -2.74
N LEU A 55 -5.02 -8.85 -2.50
CA LEU A 55 -4.16 -9.39 -3.55
C LEU A 55 -4.07 -10.92 -3.55
N ALA A 56 -4.64 -11.60 -2.59
CA ALA A 56 -4.54 -13.07 -2.43
C ALA A 56 -3.09 -13.55 -2.30
N ILE A 57 -2.23 -12.77 -1.66
CA ILE A 57 -0.84 -13.14 -1.41
C ILE A 57 -0.51 -13.14 0.07
N THR A 58 0.53 -13.89 0.44
CA THR A 58 1.15 -13.81 1.76
C THR A 58 2.46 -13.06 1.63
N VAL A 59 2.62 -11.97 2.38
CA VAL A 59 3.85 -11.17 2.37
C VAL A 59 4.72 -11.49 3.57
N ALA A 60 6.03 -11.42 3.38
CA ALA A 60 7.00 -11.39 4.45
C ALA A 60 7.28 -9.91 4.73
N VAL A 61 6.91 -9.46 5.94
CA VAL A 61 7.07 -8.07 6.34
C VAL A 61 8.49 -7.83 6.81
N GLY A 62 9.13 -6.82 6.25
CA GLY A 62 10.48 -6.42 6.62
C GLY A 62 10.50 -5.19 7.51
N SER A 63 11.51 -4.35 7.33
CA SER A 63 11.70 -3.13 8.12
C SER A 63 10.72 -2.04 7.71
N VAL A 64 10.49 -1.11 8.63
CA VAL A 64 9.74 0.12 8.30
C VAL A 64 10.59 0.94 7.33
N PHE A 65 9.99 1.28 6.19
CA PHE A 65 10.63 2.15 5.21
C PHE A 65 10.50 3.62 5.66
N THR A 66 9.28 4.05 5.97
CA THR A 66 9.02 5.39 6.50
C THR A 66 7.63 5.47 7.14
N GLU A 67 7.38 6.59 7.84
CA GLU A 67 6.07 6.90 8.41
C GLU A 67 5.69 8.31 7.98
N VAL A 68 4.42 8.51 7.68
CA VAL A 68 3.87 9.80 7.23
C VAL A 68 2.56 10.07 7.95
N THR A 69 2.36 11.32 8.39
CA THR A 69 1.05 11.78 8.85
C THR A 69 0.51 12.73 7.79
N HIS A 70 -0.67 12.42 7.27
CA HIS A 70 -1.29 13.23 6.24
C HIS A 70 -2.72 13.60 6.60
N VAL A 71 -3.06 14.89 6.40
CA VAL A 71 -4.40 15.40 6.65
C VAL A 71 -5.15 15.53 5.34
N TYR A 72 -6.15 14.65 5.14
CA TYR A 72 -7.12 14.79 4.06
C TYR A 72 -8.30 15.62 4.54
N PRO A 73 -9.11 16.20 3.64
CA PRO A 73 -10.32 16.91 4.06
C PRO A 73 -11.30 16.06 4.85
N ASP A 74 -11.35 14.75 4.57
CA ASP A 74 -12.27 13.80 5.20
C ASP A 74 -11.69 13.06 6.40
N LEU A 75 -10.35 12.99 6.55
CA LEU A 75 -9.71 12.29 7.66
C LEU A 75 -8.22 12.61 7.76
N THR A 76 -7.65 12.34 8.93
CA THR A 76 -6.21 12.39 9.14
C THR A 76 -5.70 10.96 9.32
N ILE A 77 -4.67 10.59 8.59
CA ILE A 77 -4.07 9.26 8.69
C ILE A 77 -2.63 9.32 9.17
N HIS A 78 -2.21 8.29 9.90
CA HIS A 78 -0.82 7.99 10.18
C HIS A 78 -0.48 6.71 9.41
N LEU A 79 0.34 6.83 8.38
CA LEU A 79 0.70 5.74 7.49
C LEU A 79 2.09 5.22 7.83
N THR A 80 2.19 3.92 8.10
CA THR A 80 3.47 3.23 8.25
C THR A 80 3.68 2.37 7.01
N LEU A 81 4.73 2.65 6.26
CA LEU A 81 5.10 1.89 5.06
C LEU A 81 6.23 0.93 5.39
N PHE A 82 5.97 -0.35 5.19
CA PHE A 82 6.95 -1.42 5.41
C PHE A 82 7.56 -1.89 4.11
N ASN A 83 8.85 -2.19 4.12
CA ASN A 83 9.44 -3.00 3.06
C ASN A 83 8.90 -4.41 3.21
N ALA A 84 8.57 -5.06 2.11
CA ALA A 84 8.02 -6.41 2.12
C ALA A 84 8.40 -7.15 0.85
N ARG A 85 8.16 -8.47 0.84
CA ARG A 85 8.29 -9.31 -0.34
C ARG A 85 7.19 -10.35 -0.33
N ILE A 86 6.87 -10.90 -1.50
CA ILE A 86 5.89 -11.97 -1.61
C ILE A 86 6.53 -13.26 -1.12
N ALA A 87 5.94 -13.89 -0.10
CA ALA A 87 6.36 -15.20 0.39
C ALA A 87 5.59 -16.31 -0.32
N GLU A 88 4.30 -16.11 -0.60
CA GLU A 88 3.44 -17.07 -1.28
C GLU A 88 2.39 -16.37 -2.13
N GLY A 89 2.01 -17.00 -3.23
CA GLY A 89 0.91 -16.56 -4.07
C GLY A 89 1.31 -15.66 -5.22
N THR A 90 0.36 -15.44 -6.11
CA THR A 90 0.49 -14.53 -7.25
C THR A 90 -0.53 -13.41 -7.07
N PRO A 91 -0.13 -12.13 -7.14
CA PRO A 91 -1.04 -11.01 -6.93
C PRO A 91 -2.25 -11.04 -7.87
N GLN A 92 -3.43 -10.83 -7.30
CA GLN A 92 -4.69 -10.77 -8.02
C GLN A 92 -5.41 -9.45 -7.71
N LYS A 93 -6.12 -8.91 -8.70
CA LYS A 93 -6.87 -7.65 -8.55
C LYS A 93 -8.22 -7.89 -7.90
N LEU A 94 -8.26 -8.19 -6.61
CA LEU A 94 -9.50 -8.43 -5.88
C LEU A 94 -10.21 -7.12 -5.50
N GLU A 95 -9.46 -6.07 -5.27
CA GLU A 95 -9.98 -4.74 -4.85
C GLU A 95 -9.52 -3.62 -5.78
N HIS A 96 -8.36 -3.73 -6.40
CA HIS A 96 -7.78 -2.67 -7.20
C HIS A 96 -8.17 -2.76 -8.67
N ASN A 97 -8.18 -1.60 -9.31
CA ASN A 97 -8.45 -1.47 -10.74
C ASN A 97 -7.28 -1.98 -11.59
N ASP A 98 -6.06 -1.79 -11.11
CA ASP A 98 -4.85 -2.23 -11.78
C ASP A 98 -3.71 -2.45 -10.78
N ILE A 99 -2.72 -3.25 -11.18
CA ILE A 99 -1.49 -3.53 -10.42
C ILE A 99 -0.32 -3.39 -11.39
N ARG A 100 0.74 -2.69 -10.97
CA ARG A 100 1.95 -2.57 -11.78
C ARG A 100 3.20 -2.71 -10.94
N TRP A 101 4.25 -3.19 -11.58
CA TRP A 101 5.59 -3.25 -11.01
C TRP A 101 6.41 -2.17 -11.70
N ILE A 102 6.97 -1.25 -10.92
CA ILE A 102 7.71 -0.12 -11.46
C ILE A 102 9.08 0.01 -10.79
N THR A 103 10.02 0.64 -11.48
CA THR A 103 11.28 1.04 -10.88
C THR A 103 11.10 2.40 -10.18
N PRO A 104 12.00 2.75 -9.23
CA PRO A 104 11.96 4.07 -8.60
C PRO A 104 12.00 5.23 -9.61
N ALA A 105 12.69 5.05 -10.73
CA ALA A 105 12.79 6.08 -11.77
C ALA A 105 11.45 6.37 -12.46
N GLU A 106 10.52 5.42 -12.44
CA GLU A 106 9.22 5.54 -13.10
C GLU A 106 8.14 6.21 -12.24
N ILE A 107 8.44 6.51 -10.98
CA ILE A 107 7.47 7.09 -10.04
C ILE A 107 6.75 8.32 -10.61
N GLY A 108 7.47 9.21 -11.28
CA GLY A 108 6.90 10.42 -11.85
C GLY A 108 5.90 10.22 -12.97
N GLU A 109 5.77 8.99 -13.49
CA GLU A 109 4.82 8.66 -14.55
C GLU A 109 3.43 8.32 -14.01
N TYR A 110 3.26 8.28 -12.68
CA TYR A 110 2.02 7.85 -12.02
C TYR A 110 1.54 8.91 -11.05
N GLU A 111 0.21 9.05 -10.96
CA GLU A 111 -0.42 10.00 -10.05
C GLU A 111 -0.84 9.25 -8.78
N PHE A 112 -0.13 9.51 -7.70
CA PHE A 112 -0.33 8.83 -6.41
C PHE A 112 -1.32 9.56 -5.50
N CYS A 113 -1.92 8.81 -4.58
CA CYS A 113 -2.65 9.39 -3.46
C CYS A 113 -1.71 10.31 -2.68
N PRO A 114 -2.20 11.46 -2.17
CA PRO A 114 -1.32 12.43 -1.49
C PRO A 114 -0.48 11.88 -0.36
N ALA A 115 -1.03 10.98 0.47
CA ALA A 115 -0.26 10.38 1.56
C ALA A 115 0.90 9.53 1.04
N ASP A 116 0.69 8.80 -0.06
CA ASP A 116 1.74 7.97 -0.67
C ASP A 116 2.76 8.85 -1.39
N GLU A 117 2.33 9.96 -1.96
CA GLU A 117 3.22 10.91 -2.62
C GLU A 117 4.24 11.52 -1.67
N GLU A 118 3.88 11.76 -0.42
CA GLU A 118 4.79 12.29 0.61
C GLU A 118 5.96 11.34 0.91
N ILE A 119 5.79 10.05 0.63
CA ILE A 119 6.81 9.02 0.84
C ILE A 119 7.88 9.07 -0.25
N LEU A 120 7.51 9.51 -1.40
CA LEU A 120 8.35 9.52 -2.61
C LEU A 120 9.13 10.86 -2.75
#